data_619e1c21ceafea87621404dd9e66cb74
#
_entry.id   619e1c21ceafea87621404dd9e66cb74
#
_cell.length_a   1.000
_cell.length_b   1.000
_cell.length_c   1.000
_cell.angle_alpha   90.00
_cell.angle_beta   90.00
_cell.angle_gamma   90.00
#
_symmetry.space_group_name_H-M   'P 1'
#
loop_
_entity.id
_entity.type
_entity.pdbx_description
1 polymer ?
#
loop_
_entity_poly.entity_id
_entity_poly.type
_entity_poly.pdbx_seq_one_letter_code
_entity_poly.pdbx_strand_id
1 'polypeptide(L)'
;MEKKKKWMIFGGTAVVVVGVFLCIAAFFLYKGVTLFFDREIVADQYLEQMTSAASQGDRDAMRSLYMPGAVPKEHMERQIQENVDIWGKSQLDSFKKKGLNIRTSTKNGVKTKSVECSYGIKTEDGQRFTAILNRMESSDGNQGII
;
A
#
# COMPACT_ATOMS: atom_id res chain seq x y z
N MET A 1 -6.79 -59.70 -12.75
CA MET A 1 -7.06 -58.47 -13.55
C MET A 1 -7.89 -57.42 -12.78
N GLU A 2 -8.84 -57.78 -11.99
CA GLU A 2 -9.63 -56.81 -11.20
C GLU A 2 -8.83 -56.08 -10.11
N LYS A 3 -7.84 -56.68 -9.46
CA LYS A 3 -6.99 -56.04 -8.46
C LYS A 3 -6.10 -54.92 -9.06
N LYS A 4 -5.60 -55.09 -10.29
CA LYS A 4 -4.80 -54.04 -10.96
C LYS A 4 -5.64 -52.84 -11.38
N LYS A 5 -6.88 -53.03 -11.76
CA LYS A 5 -7.82 -51.96 -12.10
C LYS A 5 -8.20 -51.10 -10.88
N LYS A 6 -8.39 -51.72 -9.71
CA LYS A 6 -8.65 -51.03 -8.45
C LYS A 6 -7.45 -50.15 -8.03
N TRP A 7 -6.23 -50.63 -8.17
CA TRP A 7 -5.02 -49.90 -7.83
C TRP A 7 -4.80 -48.68 -8.73
N MET A 8 -5.09 -48.78 -10.05
CA MET A 8 -5.00 -47.64 -10.95
C MET A 8 -6.03 -46.55 -10.67
N ILE A 9 -7.23 -46.92 -10.26
CA ILE A 9 -8.28 -45.96 -9.89
C ILE A 9 -7.91 -45.24 -8.56
N PHE A 10 -7.37 -45.97 -7.59
CA PHE A 10 -6.90 -45.37 -6.31
C PHE A 10 -5.71 -44.46 -6.53
N GLY A 11 -4.74 -44.83 -7.33
CA GLY A 11 -3.57 -43.99 -7.63
C GLY A 11 -3.94 -42.70 -8.39
N GLY A 12 -4.85 -42.80 -9.36
CA GLY A 12 -5.33 -41.65 -10.12
C GLY A 12 -6.11 -40.64 -9.25
N THR A 13 -6.97 -41.14 -8.36
CA THR A 13 -7.76 -40.29 -7.46
C THR A 13 -6.87 -39.57 -6.44
N ALA A 14 -5.87 -40.25 -5.87
CA ALA A 14 -4.93 -39.66 -4.93
C ALA A 14 -4.10 -38.54 -5.56
N VAL A 15 -3.63 -38.72 -6.79
CA VAL A 15 -2.88 -37.69 -7.54
C VAL A 15 -3.73 -36.45 -7.82
N VAL A 16 -5.00 -36.63 -8.21
CA VAL A 16 -5.93 -35.51 -8.44
C VAL A 16 -6.19 -34.72 -7.17
N VAL A 17 -6.44 -35.39 -6.05
CA VAL A 17 -6.68 -34.72 -4.76
C VAL A 17 -5.46 -33.92 -4.31
N VAL A 18 -4.26 -34.48 -4.40
CA VAL A 18 -3.02 -33.77 -4.05
C VAL A 18 -2.81 -32.57 -4.98
N GLY A 19 -3.06 -32.71 -6.27
CA GLY A 19 -2.96 -31.61 -7.25
C GLY A 19 -3.91 -30.46 -6.91
N VAL A 20 -5.16 -30.75 -6.53
CA VAL A 20 -6.14 -29.73 -6.13
C VAL A 20 -5.69 -29.02 -4.83
N PHE A 21 -5.19 -29.74 -3.84
CA PHE A 21 -4.67 -29.13 -2.60
C PHE A 21 -3.49 -28.19 -2.87
N LEU A 22 -2.55 -28.58 -3.72
CA LEU A 22 -1.42 -27.74 -4.11
C LEU A 22 -1.86 -26.47 -4.84
N CYS A 23 -2.85 -26.55 -5.73
CA CYS A 23 -3.41 -25.38 -6.41
C CYS A 23 -4.08 -24.41 -5.44
N ILE A 24 -4.84 -24.91 -4.48
CA ILE A 24 -5.49 -24.10 -3.45
C ILE A 24 -4.44 -23.42 -2.57
N ALA A 25 -3.43 -24.16 -2.10
CA ALA A 25 -2.34 -23.61 -1.31
C ALA A 25 -1.57 -22.52 -2.06
N ALA A 26 -1.23 -22.76 -3.34
CA ALA A 26 -0.58 -21.78 -4.20
C ALA A 26 -1.43 -20.52 -4.41
N PHE A 27 -2.74 -20.68 -4.57
CA PHE A 27 -3.68 -19.57 -4.70
C PHE A 27 -3.73 -18.71 -3.42
N PHE A 28 -3.79 -19.33 -2.24
CA PHE A 28 -3.78 -18.59 -0.97
C PHE A 28 -2.45 -17.89 -0.71
N LEU A 29 -1.33 -18.52 -1.02
CA LEU A 29 0.00 -17.90 -0.94
C LEU A 29 0.13 -16.73 -1.90
N TYR A 30 -0.32 -16.87 -3.13
CA TYR A 30 -0.32 -15.80 -4.12
C TYR A 30 -1.18 -14.61 -3.69
N LYS A 31 -2.41 -14.85 -3.20
CA LYS A 31 -3.29 -13.82 -2.65
C LYS A 31 -2.69 -13.13 -1.42
N GLY A 32 -2.09 -13.89 -0.52
CA GLY A 32 -1.42 -13.33 0.66
C GLY A 32 -0.25 -12.43 0.29
N VAL A 33 0.57 -12.86 -0.64
CA VAL A 33 1.72 -12.09 -1.14
C VAL A 33 1.27 -10.83 -1.88
N THR A 34 0.30 -10.91 -2.79
CA THR A 34 -0.22 -9.74 -3.52
C THR A 34 -0.85 -8.72 -2.58
N LEU A 35 -1.63 -9.15 -1.58
CA LEU A 35 -2.21 -8.25 -0.59
C LEU A 35 -1.14 -7.54 0.25
N PHE A 36 -0.04 -8.20 0.54
CA PHE A 36 1.06 -7.60 1.28
C PHE A 36 1.85 -6.59 0.42
N PHE A 37 2.19 -6.96 -0.80
CA PHE A 37 2.91 -6.09 -1.74
C PHE A 37 2.07 -4.90 -2.21
N ASP A 38 0.78 -5.09 -2.47
CA ASP A 38 -0.11 -4.01 -2.90
C ASP A 38 -0.17 -2.86 -1.87
N ARG A 39 -0.11 -3.18 -0.58
CA ARG A 39 -0.11 -2.15 0.49
C ARG A 39 1.17 -1.33 0.51
N GLU A 40 2.30 -1.96 0.30
CA GLU A 40 3.59 -1.29 0.22
C GLU A 40 3.69 -0.42 -1.03
N ILE A 41 3.29 -0.96 -2.18
CA ILE A 41 3.28 -0.26 -3.45
C ILE A 41 2.38 0.98 -3.40
N VAL A 42 1.19 0.88 -2.78
CA VAL A 42 0.28 2.01 -2.68
C VAL A 42 0.86 3.14 -1.83
N ALA A 43 1.53 2.84 -0.71
CA ALA A 43 2.19 3.85 0.10
C ALA A 43 3.32 4.55 -0.68
N ASP A 44 4.13 3.80 -1.39
CA ASP A 44 5.21 4.32 -2.23
C ASP A 44 4.66 5.19 -3.37
N GLN A 45 3.56 4.79 -3.99
CA GLN A 45 2.87 5.59 -5.02
C GLN A 45 2.37 6.93 -4.48
N TYR A 46 1.78 6.96 -3.29
CA TYR A 46 1.38 8.22 -2.65
C TYR A 46 2.56 9.13 -2.38
N LEU A 47 3.68 8.60 -1.93
CA LEU A 47 4.90 9.38 -1.72
C LEU A 47 5.41 9.97 -3.03
N GLU A 48 5.52 9.17 -4.08
CA GLU A 48 5.97 9.61 -5.41
C GLU A 48 5.03 10.65 -6.02
N GLN A 49 3.73 10.45 -5.93
CA GLN A 49 2.73 11.40 -6.43
C GLN A 49 2.78 12.72 -5.65
N MET A 50 2.91 12.67 -4.32
CA MET A 50 3.02 13.86 -3.50
C MET A 50 4.28 14.65 -3.83
N THR A 51 5.43 14.00 -3.89
CA THR A 51 6.71 14.67 -4.19
C THR A 51 6.76 15.22 -5.60
N SER A 52 6.23 14.50 -6.57
CA SER A 52 6.12 14.95 -7.96
C SER A 52 5.19 16.17 -8.11
N ALA A 53 4.00 16.11 -7.54
CA ALA A 53 3.06 17.23 -7.56
C ALA A 53 3.62 18.46 -6.84
N ALA A 54 4.27 18.26 -5.70
CA ALA A 54 4.90 19.34 -4.94
C ALA A 54 6.05 20.01 -5.73
N SER A 55 6.89 19.23 -6.41
CA SER A 55 7.97 19.77 -7.24
C SER A 55 7.47 20.59 -8.42
N GLN A 56 6.28 20.29 -8.93
CA GLN A 56 5.62 21.03 -10.01
C GLN A 56 4.74 22.19 -9.50
N GLY A 57 4.55 22.31 -8.19
CA GLY A 57 3.64 23.28 -7.59
C GLY A 57 2.16 23.00 -7.85
N ASP A 58 1.81 21.77 -8.20
CA ASP A 58 0.44 21.32 -8.50
C ASP A 58 -0.32 21.04 -7.21
N ARG A 59 -0.90 22.07 -6.63
CA ARG A 59 -1.63 22.00 -5.35
C ARG A 59 -2.91 21.19 -5.45
N ASP A 60 -3.60 21.21 -6.58
CA ASP A 60 -4.84 20.46 -6.77
C ASP A 60 -4.58 18.95 -6.84
N ALA A 61 -3.51 18.53 -7.51
CA ALA A 61 -3.06 17.15 -7.50
C ALA A 61 -2.70 16.67 -6.07
N MET A 62 -2.05 17.53 -5.28
CA MET A 62 -1.74 17.23 -3.88
C MET A 62 -3.01 17.08 -3.02
N ARG A 63 -3.99 17.98 -3.18
CA ARG A 63 -5.27 17.92 -2.46
C ARG A 63 -6.03 16.63 -2.78
N SER A 64 -5.96 16.16 -4.01
CA SER A 64 -6.65 14.93 -4.42
C SER A 64 -6.12 13.66 -3.76
N LEU A 65 -4.91 13.70 -3.20
CA LEU A 65 -4.31 12.57 -2.47
C LEU A 65 -4.83 12.43 -1.04
N TYR A 66 -5.45 13.47 -0.49
CA TYR A 66 -6.01 13.44 0.86
C TYR A 66 -7.36 12.75 0.90
N MET A 67 -7.62 12.02 1.98
CA MET A 67 -8.93 11.42 2.21
C MET A 67 -9.97 12.50 2.45
N PRO A 68 -11.10 12.51 1.72
CA PRO A 68 -12.14 13.53 1.89
C PRO A 68 -12.67 13.59 3.32
N GLY A 69 -12.66 14.78 3.91
CA GLY A 69 -13.21 15.04 5.25
C GLY A 69 -12.39 14.51 6.43
N ALA A 70 -11.27 13.82 6.20
CA ALA A 70 -10.45 13.25 7.27
C ALA A 70 -9.48 14.25 7.90
N VAL A 71 -9.03 15.24 7.14
CA VAL A 71 -8.07 16.25 7.60
C VAL A 71 -8.72 17.64 7.53
N PRO A 72 -8.60 18.46 8.60
CA PRO A 72 -9.06 19.84 8.56
C PRO A 72 -8.40 20.63 7.43
N LYS A 73 -9.17 21.46 6.73
CA LYS A 73 -8.70 22.19 5.55
C LYS A 73 -7.44 23.01 5.83
N GLU A 74 -7.38 23.70 6.94
CA GLU A 74 -6.21 24.51 7.32
C GLU A 74 -4.96 23.67 7.53
N HIS A 75 -5.11 22.50 8.12
CA HIS A 75 -4.01 21.57 8.33
C HIS A 75 -3.51 20.99 7.01
N MET A 76 -4.41 20.59 6.13
CA MET A 76 -4.10 20.11 4.80
C MET A 76 -3.35 21.17 3.97
N GLU A 77 -3.85 22.39 3.93
CA GLU A 77 -3.21 23.49 3.18
C GLU A 77 -1.82 23.82 3.72
N ARG A 78 -1.60 23.75 5.03
CA ARG A 78 -0.28 23.90 5.64
C ARG A 78 0.68 22.82 5.20
N GLN A 79 0.27 21.56 5.25
CA GLN A 79 1.08 20.44 4.80
C GLN A 79 1.43 20.54 3.30
N ILE A 80 0.48 20.95 2.48
CA ILE A 80 0.70 21.18 1.05
C ILE A 80 1.77 22.26 0.85
N GLN A 81 1.67 23.38 1.58
CA GLN A 81 2.65 24.46 1.48
C GLN A 81 4.05 24.00 1.91
N GLU A 82 4.15 23.25 3.01
CA GLU A 82 5.41 22.70 3.49
C GLU A 82 6.04 21.74 2.45
N ASN A 83 5.25 20.90 1.82
CA ASN A 83 5.72 20.01 0.76
C ASN A 83 6.17 20.79 -0.49
N VAL A 84 5.44 21.81 -0.89
CA VAL A 84 5.85 22.67 -2.02
C VAL A 84 7.17 23.37 -1.71
N ASP A 85 7.36 23.87 -0.49
CA ASP A 85 8.58 24.55 -0.08
C ASP A 85 9.79 23.60 -0.08
N ILE A 86 9.61 22.36 0.34
CA ILE A 86 10.68 21.35 0.38
C ILE A 86 11.01 20.88 -1.04
N TRP A 87 10.01 20.38 -1.75
CA TRP A 87 10.21 19.70 -3.05
C TRP A 87 10.34 20.65 -4.23
N GLY A 88 9.93 21.91 -4.08
CA GLY A 88 10.16 22.93 -5.08
C GLY A 88 11.64 23.36 -5.18
N LYS A 89 12.42 23.15 -4.12
CA LYS A 89 13.84 23.50 -4.06
C LYS A 89 14.76 22.35 -4.45
N SER A 90 14.33 21.11 -4.19
CA SER A 90 15.16 19.93 -4.37
C SER A 90 14.31 18.72 -4.74
N GLN A 91 14.73 18.00 -5.76
CA GLN A 91 14.01 16.82 -6.22
C GLN A 91 14.38 15.57 -5.43
N LEU A 92 13.46 14.61 -5.40
CA LEU A 92 13.67 13.31 -4.80
C LEU A 92 14.70 12.51 -5.62
N ASP A 93 15.81 12.10 -5.00
CA ASP A 93 16.77 11.18 -5.59
C ASP A 93 16.39 9.73 -5.31
N SER A 94 16.24 9.40 -4.02
CA SER A 94 15.90 8.05 -3.59
C SER A 94 15.19 8.06 -2.24
N PHE A 95 14.43 7.02 -1.99
CA PHE A 95 13.83 6.79 -0.68
C PHE A 95 13.97 5.33 -0.27
N LYS A 96 14.04 5.10 1.03
CA LYS A 96 14.08 3.77 1.63
C LYS A 96 13.04 3.67 2.73
N LYS A 97 12.20 2.67 2.66
CA LYS A 97 11.25 2.36 3.72
C LYS A 97 11.97 1.95 4.98
N LYS A 98 11.68 2.61 6.10
CA LYS A 98 12.26 2.33 7.41
C LYS A 98 11.30 1.62 8.35
N GLY A 99 10.01 1.83 8.22
CA GLY A 99 9.01 1.24 9.08
C GLY A 99 7.62 1.24 8.46
N LEU A 100 6.83 0.26 8.83
CA LEU A 100 5.44 0.11 8.42
C LEU A 100 4.62 -0.27 9.64
N ASN A 101 3.60 0.51 9.96
CA ASN A 101 2.65 0.23 11.02
C ASN A 101 1.24 0.23 10.43
N ILE A 102 0.51 -0.86 10.63
CA ILE A 102 -0.85 -1.02 10.14
C ILE A 102 -1.78 -1.19 11.32
N ARG A 103 -2.82 -0.38 11.38
CA ARG A 103 -3.89 -0.48 12.36
C ARG A 103 -5.21 -0.68 11.67
N THR A 104 -6.02 -1.59 12.20
CA THR A 104 -7.37 -1.83 11.73
C THR A 104 -8.35 -1.52 12.84
N SER A 105 -9.40 -0.77 12.54
CA SER A 105 -10.50 -0.50 13.45
C SER A 105 -11.84 -0.69 12.74
N THR A 106 -12.87 -0.98 13.54
CA THR A 106 -14.24 -1.11 13.05
C THR A 106 -15.13 -0.20 13.89
N LYS A 107 -15.85 0.70 13.23
CA LYS A 107 -16.79 1.61 13.88
C LYS A 107 -18.07 1.67 13.04
N ASN A 108 -19.22 1.43 13.68
CA ASN A 108 -20.53 1.45 13.02
C ASN A 108 -20.60 0.55 11.76
N GLY A 109 -19.98 -0.63 11.80
CA GLY A 109 -19.93 -1.56 10.67
C GLY A 109 -18.93 -1.21 9.57
N VAL A 110 -18.27 -0.06 9.64
CA VAL A 110 -17.24 0.36 8.69
C VAL A 110 -15.88 -0.05 9.21
N LYS A 111 -15.17 -0.85 8.43
CA LYS A 111 -13.77 -1.21 8.71
C LYS A 111 -12.85 -0.15 8.12
N THR A 112 -11.96 0.36 8.95
CA THR A 112 -10.92 1.29 8.52
C THR A 112 -9.55 0.68 8.76
N LYS A 113 -8.67 0.86 7.80
CA LYS A 113 -7.29 0.44 7.86
C LYS A 113 -6.40 1.66 7.73
N SER A 114 -5.64 1.93 8.77
CA SER A 114 -4.68 3.03 8.83
C SER A 114 -3.28 2.47 8.63
N VAL A 115 -2.54 3.06 7.71
CA VAL A 115 -1.18 2.68 7.37
C VAL A 115 -0.26 3.87 7.60
N GLU A 116 0.69 3.71 8.50
CA GLU A 116 1.77 4.67 8.74
C GLU A 116 3.06 4.09 8.17
N CYS A 117 3.67 4.79 7.25
CA CYS A 117 4.90 4.38 6.61
C CYS A 117 5.99 5.43 6.80
N SER A 118 7.13 5.04 7.35
CA SER A 118 8.29 5.91 7.54
C SER A 118 9.29 5.68 6.42
N TYR A 119 9.82 6.77 5.87
CA TYR A 119 10.81 6.74 4.80
C TYR A 119 12.06 7.52 5.18
N GLY A 120 13.22 6.95 4.89
CA GLY A 120 14.45 7.71 4.80
C GLY A 120 14.59 8.28 3.39
N ILE A 121 14.64 9.59 3.27
CA ILE A 121 14.65 10.30 1.99
C ILE A 121 16.03 10.92 1.75
N LYS A 122 16.49 10.80 0.51
CA LYS A 122 17.66 11.49 0.01
C LYS A 122 17.24 12.34 -1.19
N THR A 123 17.61 13.61 -1.18
CA THR A 123 17.37 14.54 -2.29
C THR A 123 18.56 14.57 -3.24
N GLU A 124 18.37 15.10 -4.45
CA GLU A 124 19.42 15.21 -5.47
C GLU A 124 20.59 16.10 -5.03
N ASP A 125 20.34 17.10 -4.18
CA ASP A 125 21.37 17.95 -3.58
C ASP A 125 22.06 17.34 -2.35
N GLY A 126 21.74 16.09 -2.01
CA GLY A 126 22.38 15.32 -0.93
C GLY A 126 21.80 15.50 0.46
N GLN A 127 20.70 16.24 0.61
CA GLN A 127 19.99 16.35 1.88
C GLN A 127 19.31 15.02 2.25
N ARG A 128 19.27 14.74 3.55
CA ARG A 128 18.64 13.52 4.08
C ARG A 128 17.67 13.89 5.19
N PHE A 129 16.46 13.34 5.11
CA PHE A 129 15.45 13.51 6.16
C PHE A 129 14.51 12.31 6.21
N THR A 130 13.72 12.25 7.27
CA THR A 130 12.70 11.22 7.45
C THR A 130 11.33 11.81 7.12
N ALA A 131 10.58 11.14 6.27
CA ALA A 131 9.18 11.46 6.01
C ALA A 131 8.27 10.37 6.58
N ILE A 132 7.14 10.78 7.10
CA ILE A 132 6.09 9.88 7.59
C ILE A 132 4.85 10.11 6.74
N LEU A 133 4.39 9.04 6.11
CA LEU A 133 3.16 9.04 5.33
C LEU A 133 2.09 8.29 6.10
N ASN A 134 1.01 8.97 6.44
CA ASN A 134 -0.19 8.38 7.03
C ASN A 134 -1.30 8.34 6.00
N ARG A 135 -1.81 7.16 5.71
CA ARG A 135 -2.96 6.97 4.84
C ARG A 135 -4.02 6.10 5.51
N MET A 136 -5.23 6.28 5.10
CA MET A 136 -6.36 5.48 5.55
C MET A 136 -7.14 4.95 4.34
N GLU A 137 -7.66 3.77 4.48
CA GLU A 137 -8.63 3.22 3.55
C GLU A 137 -9.81 2.64 4.34
N SER A 138 -11.01 2.85 3.83
CA SER A 138 -12.25 2.48 4.48
C SER A 138 -13.04 1.50 3.61
N SER A 139 -13.79 0.60 4.23
CA SER A 139 -14.63 -0.37 3.53
C SER A 139 -15.77 0.27 2.73
N ASP A 140 -16.07 1.55 2.96
CA ASP A 140 -17.03 2.33 2.17
C ASP A 140 -16.45 2.95 0.88
N GLY A 141 -15.16 2.68 0.59
CA GLY A 141 -14.47 3.15 -0.60
C GLY A 141 -13.66 4.43 -0.43
N ASN A 142 -13.76 5.12 0.72
CA ASN A 142 -12.93 6.29 1.01
C ASN A 142 -11.48 5.88 1.28
N GLN A 143 -10.55 6.60 0.70
CA GLN A 143 -9.12 6.39 0.91
C GLN A 143 -8.34 7.68 0.65
N GLY A 144 -7.16 7.77 1.25
CA GLY A 144 -6.26 8.88 1.03
C GLY A 144 -5.34 9.13 2.23
N ILE A 145 -4.57 10.20 2.12
CA ILE A 145 -3.70 10.70 3.20
C ILE A 145 -4.56 11.28 4.32
N ILE A 146 -4.16 11.03 5.54
CA ILE A 146 -4.80 11.56 6.75
C ILE A 146 -3.84 12.41 7.58
#